data_d9e8c02923dbfd101d5f7a45ea30aa8f
#
_entry.id   d9e8c02923dbfd101d5f7a45ea30aa8f
#
_cell.length_a   1.000
_cell.length_b   1.000
_cell.length_c   1.000
_cell.angle_alpha   90.00
_cell.angle_beta   90.00
_cell.angle_gamma   90.00
#
_symmetry.space_group_name_H-M   'P 1'
#
loop_
_entity.id
_entity.type
_entity.pdbx_description
1 polymer ?
#
loop_
_entity_poly.entity_id
_entity_poly.type
_entity_poly.pdbx_seq_one_letter_code
_entity_poly.pdbx_strand_id
1 'polypeptide(L)'
;MNSTNSFWYLEEVDLFECFCPVNGAEDRYDKQPKKTIKKGEFIYLSDDEADKVFFIHKGAVKIAGYTQDGDEIIKAILHPGEIFGELAVFGAENRNDYAQTVEDTDICVLNREQVVGLMRDVNGFQQFINKLVGQRVIMTQKRMASLLYKDAKARIAEYIYDQSKKSSRETRDGITLRNYLTHQEIANYTGTSRQTVTTILNQLREQELIDFDRKRITIKDMSAFKRLVV
;
A
#
# COMPACT_ATOMS: atom_id res chain seq x y z
N MET A 1 21.66 6.26 14.31
CA MET A 1 22.08 5.33 13.25
C MET A 1 20.84 4.58 12.83
N ASN A 2 20.17 5.03 11.79
CA ASN A 2 18.87 4.52 11.36
C ASN A 2 19.08 3.31 10.47
N SER A 3 18.62 2.15 10.93
CA SER A 3 18.50 0.96 10.10
C SER A 3 17.32 1.18 9.12
N THR A 4 17.60 1.71 7.98
CA THR A 4 16.68 1.79 6.85
C THR A 4 16.57 0.43 6.18
N ASN A 5 15.80 -0.48 6.78
CA ASN A 5 15.22 -1.61 6.07
C ASN A 5 14.00 -1.13 5.26
N SER A 6 14.13 -0.03 4.58
CA SER A 6 13.16 0.43 3.61
C SER A 6 13.52 -0.22 2.28
N PHE A 7 12.63 -1.02 1.74
CA PHE A 7 12.69 -1.68 0.44
C PHE A 7 12.88 -0.71 -0.74
N TRP A 8 12.87 0.58 -0.47
CA TRP A 8 12.82 1.69 -1.41
C TRP A 8 14.18 2.33 -1.68
N TYR A 9 15.21 1.97 -0.91
CA TYR A 9 16.58 2.35 -1.20
C TYR A 9 17.21 1.32 -2.16
N LEU A 10 17.15 1.59 -3.43
CA LEU A 10 18.29 1.33 -4.27
C LEU A 10 19.34 2.35 -3.82
N GLU A 11 20.52 1.92 -3.44
CA GLU A 11 21.59 2.77 -2.89
C GLU A 11 21.97 3.94 -3.83
N GLU A 12 21.35 4.04 -5.03
CA GLU A 12 21.69 4.96 -6.10
C GLU A 12 20.52 5.79 -6.66
N VAL A 13 19.25 5.57 -6.24
CA VAL A 13 18.10 6.31 -6.79
C VAL A 13 17.28 6.96 -5.69
N ASP A 14 17.33 8.28 -5.63
CA ASP A 14 16.41 9.06 -4.81
C ASP A 14 15.07 9.19 -5.54
N LEU A 15 14.11 8.33 -5.18
CA LEU A 15 12.77 8.36 -5.76
C LEU A 15 12.03 9.66 -5.49
N PHE A 16 12.34 10.30 -4.36
CA PHE A 16 11.73 11.56 -4.01
C PHE A 16 12.19 12.65 -4.98
N GLU A 17 13.50 12.72 -5.29
CA GLU A 17 14.01 13.62 -6.31
C GLU A 17 13.48 13.31 -7.71
N CYS A 18 13.30 12.03 -8.06
CA CYS A 18 12.77 11.64 -9.36
C CYS A 18 11.31 12.04 -9.56
N PHE A 19 10.46 11.87 -8.53
CA PHE A 19 9.03 12.12 -8.63
C PHE A 19 8.60 13.51 -8.14
N CYS A 20 9.31 14.06 -7.16
CA CYS A 20 8.96 15.33 -6.52
C CYS A 20 10.20 16.22 -6.33
N PRO A 21 10.89 16.68 -7.37
CA PRO A 21 12.09 17.48 -7.22
C PRO A 21 11.80 18.76 -6.42
N VAL A 22 12.40 18.87 -5.22
CA VAL A 22 12.18 20.01 -4.29
C VAL A 22 13.06 21.20 -4.63
N ASN A 23 14.21 20.95 -5.23
CA ASN A 23 15.19 21.99 -5.55
C ASN A 23 15.50 22.01 -7.05
N GLY A 24 15.23 23.13 -7.64
CA GLY A 24 15.65 23.71 -8.91
C GLY A 24 16.77 23.10 -9.76
N ALA A 25 16.94 21.81 -9.79
CA ALA A 25 17.77 21.14 -10.78
C ALA A 25 17.04 21.23 -12.13
N GLU A 26 17.59 22.06 -12.96
CA GLU A 26 17.26 22.41 -14.34
C GLU A 26 16.26 21.52 -15.10
N ASP A 27 15.16 22.17 -15.51
CA ASP A 27 14.34 22.04 -16.76
C ASP A 27 14.18 20.70 -17.49
N ARG A 28 14.52 19.55 -16.91
CA ARG A 28 14.40 18.28 -17.65
C ARG A 28 13.01 17.66 -17.66
N TYR A 29 12.22 17.93 -16.63
CA TYR A 29 10.85 17.43 -16.54
C TYR A 29 9.98 18.54 -15.95
N ASP A 30 8.93 18.91 -16.67
CA ASP A 30 7.93 19.88 -16.24
C ASP A 30 7.53 19.60 -14.78
N LYS A 31 7.82 20.54 -13.88
CA LYS A 31 7.59 20.39 -12.43
C LYS A 31 6.12 20.11 -12.19
N GLN A 32 5.77 18.84 -12.06
CA GLN A 32 4.40 18.48 -11.65
C GLN A 32 4.22 18.89 -10.19
N PRO A 33 3.30 19.81 -9.90
CA PRO A 33 3.08 20.23 -8.53
C PRO A 33 2.58 19.07 -7.70
N LYS A 34 3.10 18.96 -6.49
CA LYS A 34 2.56 18.08 -5.46
C LYS A 34 1.05 18.34 -5.33
N LYS A 35 0.24 17.29 -5.50
CA LYS A 35 -1.21 17.37 -5.41
C LYS A 35 -1.67 16.80 -4.06
N THR A 36 -2.40 17.59 -3.29
CA THR A 36 -3.08 17.14 -2.08
C THR A 36 -4.49 16.68 -2.43
N ILE A 37 -4.82 15.44 -2.08
CA ILE A 37 -6.12 14.82 -2.32
C ILE A 37 -6.74 14.52 -0.95
N LYS A 38 -8.00 14.92 -0.77
CA LYS A 38 -8.70 14.74 0.49
C LYS A 38 -9.08 13.29 0.73
N LYS A 39 -9.22 12.93 2.00
CA LYS A 39 -9.67 11.59 2.40
C LYS A 39 -10.97 11.21 1.70
N GLY A 40 -11.00 10.00 1.13
CA GLY A 40 -12.15 9.42 0.44
C GLY A 40 -12.29 9.82 -1.03
N GLU A 41 -11.44 10.70 -1.56
CA GLU A 41 -11.45 11.07 -2.97
C GLU A 41 -10.74 10.02 -3.82
N PHE A 42 -11.22 9.83 -5.05
CA PHE A 42 -10.60 8.95 -6.03
C PHE A 42 -9.45 9.66 -6.73
N ILE A 43 -8.36 8.94 -6.94
CA ILE A 43 -7.19 9.37 -7.72
C ILE A 43 -7.40 9.00 -9.17
N TYR A 44 -7.92 7.79 -9.41
CA TYR A 44 -8.42 7.30 -10.69
C TYR A 44 -9.50 6.23 -10.44
N LEU A 45 -10.32 5.99 -11.43
CA LEU A 45 -11.37 4.98 -11.44
C LEU A 45 -11.00 3.79 -12.33
N SER A 46 -11.73 2.68 -12.20
CA SER A 46 -11.69 1.60 -13.18
C SER A 46 -12.08 2.13 -14.55
N ASP A 47 -11.43 1.60 -15.58
CA ASP A 47 -11.60 1.97 -16.99
C ASP A 47 -11.05 3.35 -17.39
N ASP A 48 -10.55 4.18 -16.44
CA ASP A 48 -9.77 5.36 -16.78
C ASP A 48 -8.53 4.99 -17.59
N GLU A 49 -8.07 5.87 -18.44
CA GLU A 49 -6.83 5.71 -19.20
C GLU A 49 -5.64 5.51 -18.25
N ALA A 50 -4.81 4.50 -18.55
CA ALA A 50 -3.63 4.19 -17.75
C ALA A 50 -2.41 4.94 -18.30
N ASP A 51 -2.39 6.26 -18.15
CA ASP A 51 -1.36 7.17 -18.66
C ASP A 51 -0.43 7.76 -17.58
N LYS A 52 -0.74 7.56 -16.29
CA LYS A 52 -0.05 8.18 -15.15
C LYS A 52 0.47 7.18 -14.14
N VAL A 53 1.59 7.53 -13.51
CA VAL A 53 2.22 6.84 -12.39
C VAL A 53 2.28 7.79 -11.21
N PHE A 54 2.01 7.29 -10.02
CA PHE A 54 1.83 8.07 -8.80
C PHE A 54 2.84 7.66 -7.74
N PHE A 55 3.40 8.63 -7.03
CA PHE A 55 4.25 8.44 -5.87
C PHE A 55 3.59 9.05 -4.63
N ILE A 56 3.48 8.29 -3.55
CA ILE A 56 2.89 8.77 -2.29
C ILE A 56 3.97 9.44 -1.46
N HIS A 57 3.83 10.75 -1.28
CA HIS A 57 4.71 11.53 -0.39
C HIS A 57 4.24 11.46 1.06
N LYS A 58 2.92 11.58 1.28
CA LYS A 58 2.29 11.55 2.61
C LYS A 58 0.90 10.97 2.48
N GLY A 59 0.41 10.34 3.54
CA GLY A 59 -0.94 9.78 3.55
C GLY A 59 -0.96 8.30 3.21
N ALA A 60 -2.11 7.79 2.77
CA ALA A 60 -2.28 6.40 2.37
C ALA A 60 -3.37 6.25 1.31
N VAL A 61 -3.19 5.27 0.42
CA VAL A 61 -4.05 5.01 -0.74
C VAL A 61 -4.50 3.56 -0.73
N LYS A 62 -5.79 3.34 -0.94
CA LYS A 62 -6.40 2.04 -1.17
C LYS A 62 -6.49 1.78 -2.67
N ILE A 63 -5.99 0.63 -3.12
CA ILE A 63 -6.20 0.10 -4.47
C ILE A 63 -7.24 -1.00 -4.37
N ALA A 64 -8.34 -0.88 -5.08
CA ALA A 64 -9.43 -1.83 -5.03
C ALA A 64 -10.16 -1.94 -6.37
N GLY A 65 -11.00 -2.96 -6.49
CA GLY A 65 -11.87 -3.17 -7.63
C GLY A 65 -13.17 -3.82 -7.18
N TYR A 66 -14.07 -4.07 -8.10
CA TYR A 66 -15.33 -4.72 -7.83
C TYR A 66 -15.40 -6.08 -8.55
N THR A 67 -16.08 -7.04 -7.93
CA THR A 67 -16.48 -8.27 -8.59
C THR A 67 -17.64 -7.98 -9.57
N GLN A 68 -18.00 -8.98 -10.36
CA GLN A 68 -19.19 -8.91 -11.22
C GLN A 68 -20.49 -8.73 -10.40
N ASP A 69 -20.51 -9.22 -9.15
CA ASP A 69 -21.64 -9.08 -8.22
C ASP A 69 -21.66 -7.73 -7.48
N GLY A 70 -20.66 -6.87 -7.72
CA GLY A 70 -20.54 -5.54 -7.11
C GLY A 70 -19.84 -5.50 -5.75
N ASP A 71 -19.30 -6.62 -5.29
CA ASP A 71 -18.53 -6.67 -4.04
C ASP A 71 -17.14 -6.03 -4.23
N GLU A 72 -16.76 -5.15 -3.30
CA GLU A 72 -15.44 -4.55 -3.29
C GLU A 72 -14.37 -5.57 -2.92
N ILE A 73 -13.30 -5.63 -3.69
CA ILE A 73 -12.06 -6.37 -3.36
C ILE A 73 -10.93 -5.37 -3.21
N ILE A 74 -10.37 -5.26 -2.00
CA ILE A 74 -9.20 -4.43 -1.76
C ILE A 74 -7.94 -5.19 -2.14
N LYS A 75 -7.20 -4.67 -3.11
CA LYS A 75 -5.97 -5.28 -3.62
C LYS A 75 -4.74 -4.90 -2.80
N ALA A 76 -4.64 -3.63 -2.38
CA ALA A 76 -3.51 -3.13 -1.60
C ALA A 76 -3.87 -1.90 -0.77
N ILE A 77 -3.14 -1.68 0.33
CA ILE A 77 -3.03 -0.40 1.04
C ILE A 77 -1.59 0.06 0.89
N LEU A 78 -1.42 1.23 0.32
CA LEU A 78 -0.13 1.82 -0.01
C LEU A 78 0.17 2.98 0.93
N HIS A 79 1.44 3.15 1.27
CA HIS A 79 1.95 4.08 2.26
C HIS A 79 2.97 5.07 1.65
N PRO A 80 3.45 6.08 2.40
CA PRO A 80 4.46 6.99 1.90
C PRO A 80 5.71 6.26 1.40
N GLY A 81 6.25 6.70 0.28
CA GLY A 81 7.37 6.08 -0.42
C GLY A 81 6.96 4.99 -1.41
N GLU A 82 5.69 4.61 -1.48
CA GLU A 82 5.20 3.61 -2.45
C GLU A 82 4.74 4.29 -3.76
N ILE A 83 4.95 3.58 -4.87
CA ILE A 83 4.51 3.94 -6.22
C ILE A 83 3.31 3.08 -6.59
N PHE A 84 2.39 3.64 -7.38
CA PHE A 84 1.27 2.88 -7.95
C PHE A 84 0.90 3.43 -9.33
N GLY A 85 0.09 2.66 -10.07
CA GLY A 85 -0.24 2.97 -11.46
C GLY A 85 0.88 2.63 -12.44
N GLU A 86 1.89 1.89 -12.00
CA GLU A 86 3.08 1.50 -12.76
C GLU A 86 2.76 0.66 -14.01
N LEU A 87 1.60 -0.03 -14.04
CA LEU A 87 1.19 -0.81 -15.21
C LEU A 87 0.99 0.05 -16.46
N ALA A 88 0.80 1.35 -16.30
CA ALA A 88 0.78 2.33 -17.38
C ALA A 88 2.04 2.27 -18.27
N VAL A 89 3.20 1.96 -17.69
CA VAL A 89 4.49 1.86 -18.42
C VAL A 89 4.70 0.49 -19.05
N PHE A 90 3.90 -0.51 -18.68
CA PHE A 90 3.96 -1.89 -19.17
C PHE A 90 2.84 -2.23 -20.15
N GLY A 91 2.22 -1.23 -20.77
CA GLY A 91 1.27 -1.42 -21.85
C GLY A 91 -0.19 -1.60 -21.42
N ALA A 92 -0.52 -1.36 -20.15
CA ALA A 92 -1.91 -1.24 -19.77
C ALA A 92 -2.52 -0.01 -20.46
N GLU A 93 -3.63 -0.18 -21.17
CA GLU A 93 -4.36 0.91 -21.81
C GLU A 93 -5.33 1.56 -20.80
N ASN A 94 -6.05 0.74 -20.04
CA ASN A 94 -7.00 1.19 -19.04
C ASN A 94 -6.68 0.63 -17.65
N ARG A 95 -7.21 1.29 -16.62
CA ARG A 95 -7.16 0.83 -15.24
C ARG A 95 -8.12 -0.34 -15.04
N ASN A 96 -7.67 -1.38 -14.36
CA ASN A 96 -8.50 -2.53 -13.95
C ASN A 96 -8.87 -2.49 -12.47
N ASP A 97 -8.72 -1.34 -11.85
CA ASP A 97 -9.01 -1.04 -10.46
C ASP A 97 -9.17 0.47 -10.26
N TYR A 98 -9.51 0.87 -9.05
CA TYR A 98 -9.52 2.26 -8.66
C TYR A 98 -8.51 2.51 -7.54
N ALA A 99 -8.07 3.76 -7.43
CA ALA A 99 -7.25 4.25 -6.33
C ALA A 99 -8.02 5.31 -5.55
N GLN A 100 -8.16 5.12 -4.23
CA GLN A 100 -8.87 6.02 -3.34
C GLN A 100 -8.02 6.34 -2.11
N THR A 101 -8.01 7.61 -1.70
CA THR A 101 -7.32 8.02 -0.49
C THR A 101 -8.06 7.54 0.77
N VAL A 102 -7.33 6.98 1.74
CA VAL A 102 -7.90 6.57 3.05
C VAL A 102 -7.63 7.60 4.15
N GLU A 103 -6.80 8.59 3.85
CA GLU A 103 -6.57 9.82 4.63
C GLU A 103 -6.16 10.95 3.68
N ASP A 104 -6.02 12.19 4.18
CA ASP A 104 -5.49 13.30 3.37
C ASP A 104 -4.09 12.92 2.86
N THR A 105 -3.93 12.88 1.55
CA THR A 105 -2.78 12.28 0.87
C THR A 105 -2.13 13.28 -0.08
N ASP A 106 -0.81 13.40 0.03
CA ASP A 106 0.01 14.17 -0.90
C ASP A 106 0.67 13.19 -1.88
N ILE A 107 0.45 13.41 -3.17
CA ILE A 107 1.04 12.62 -4.25
C ILE A 107 1.79 13.48 -5.24
N CYS A 108 2.81 12.89 -5.87
CA CYS A 108 3.43 13.38 -7.07
C CYS A 108 2.99 12.51 -8.24
N VAL A 109 2.77 13.11 -9.39
CA VAL A 109 2.21 12.44 -10.57
C VAL A 109 3.19 12.62 -11.73
N LEU A 110 3.51 11.54 -12.41
CA LEU A 110 4.25 11.55 -13.68
C LEU A 110 3.41 10.88 -14.75
N ASN A 111 3.47 11.42 -15.96
CA ASN A 111 2.87 10.74 -17.11
C ASN A 111 3.79 9.60 -17.60
N ARG A 112 3.28 8.76 -18.49
CA ARG A 112 4.00 7.60 -19.04
C ARG A 112 5.33 8.00 -19.68
N GLU A 113 5.35 9.08 -20.48
CA GLU A 113 6.54 9.55 -21.18
C GLU A 113 7.64 10.01 -20.22
N GLN A 114 7.26 10.70 -19.15
CA GLN A 114 8.19 11.15 -18.10
C GLN A 114 8.83 9.95 -17.39
N VAL A 115 8.03 8.93 -17.04
CA VAL A 115 8.57 7.70 -16.40
C VAL A 115 9.49 6.94 -17.36
N VAL A 116 9.12 6.81 -18.63
CA VAL A 116 9.97 6.19 -19.65
C VAL A 116 11.27 6.98 -19.84
N GLY A 117 11.20 8.31 -19.80
CA GLY A 117 12.37 9.18 -19.80
C GLY A 117 13.29 8.90 -18.59
N LEU A 118 12.73 8.82 -17.37
CA LEU A 118 13.50 8.46 -16.18
C LEU A 118 14.14 7.07 -16.28
N MET A 119 13.42 6.09 -16.84
CA MET A 119 13.98 4.73 -17.05
C MET A 119 15.19 4.73 -17.99
N ARG A 120 15.25 5.66 -18.95
CA ARG A 120 16.36 5.81 -19.88
C ARG A 120 17.51 6.63 -19.32
N ASP A 121 17.18 7.75 -18.63
CA ASP A 121 18.15 8.81 -18.34
C ASP A 121 18.69 8.74 -16.90
N VAL A 122 18.01 8.03 -15.97
CA VAL A 122 18.44 7.87 -14.58
C VAL A 122 18.95 6.45 -14.33
N ASN A 123 20.24 6.35 -13.99
CA ASN A 123 20.85 5.06 -13.68
C ASN A 123 20.10 4.34 -12.56
N GLY A 124 19.83 3.04 -12.74
CA GLY A 124 19.16 2.22 -11.75
C GLY A 124 17.61 2.36 -11.71
N PHE A 125 17.02 3.42 -12.29
CA PHE A 125 15.58 3.63 -12.23
C PHE A 125 14.80 2.51 -12.96
N GLN A 126 15.29 2.05 -14.12
CA GLN A 126 14.68 0.92 -14.82
C GLN A 126 14.73 -0.37 -13.97
N GLN A 127 15.86 -0.64 -13.30
CA GLN A 127 15.99 -1.80 -12.42
C GLN A 127 15.06 -1.69 -11.21
N PHE A 128 14.89 -0.47 -10.67
CA PHE A 128 13.93 -0.20 -9.61
C PHE A 128 12.48 -0.53 -10.04
N ILE A 129 12.04 -0.04 -11.21
CA ILE A 129 10.71 -0.33 -11.74
C ILE A 129 10.51 -1.84 -11.96
N ASN A 130 11.49 -2.54 -12.52
CA ASN A 130 11.43 -3.99 -12.70
C ASN A 130 11.32 -4.73 -11.35
N LYS A 131 12.08 -4.29 -10.33
CA LYS A 131 12.02 -4.84 -8.98
C LYS A 131 10.66 -4.58 -8.32
N LEU A 132 10.10 -3.38 -8.51
CA LEU A 132 8.76 -3.02 -8.03
C LEU A 132 7.70 -3.99 -8.57
N VAL A 133 7.70 -4.23 -9.89
CA VAL A 133 6.74 -5.15 -10.53
C VAL A 133 6.98 -6.59 -10.06
N GLY A 134 8.22 -7.04 -9.99
CA GLY A 134 8.56 -8.36 -9.45
C GLY A 134 8.02 -8.56 -8.02
N GLN A 135 8.12 -7.55 -7.17
CA GLN A 135 7.56 -7.58 -5.82
C GLN A 135 6.03 -7.64 -5.81
N ARG A 136 5.35 -6.90 -6.71
CA ARG A 136 3.89 -7.01 -6.86
C ARG A 136 3.46 -8.44 -7.21
N VAL A 137 4.18 -9.08 -8.12
CA VAL A 137 3.93 -10.50 -8.47
C VAL A 137 4.10 -11.40 -7.25
N ILE A 138 5.20 -11.29 -6.51
CA ILE A 138 5.45 -12.08 -5.30
C ILE A 138 4.36 -11.85 -4.24
N MET A 139 3.96 -10.60 -4.02
CA MET A 139 2.88 -10.26 -3.07
C MET A 139 1.53 -10.87 -3.50
N THR A 140 1.22 -10.81 -4.79
CA THR A 140 -0.01 -11.40 -5.34
C THR A 140 -0.02 -12.92 -5.18
N GLN A 141 1.10 -13.60 -5.45
CA GLN A 141 1.24 -15.04 -5.24
C GLN A 141 1.08 -15.44 -3.76
N LYS A 142 1.71 -14.69 -2.83
CA LYS A 142 1.55 -14.90 -1.39
C LYS A 142 0.10 -14.75 -0.96
N ARG A 143 -0.57 -13.73 -1.46
CA ARG A 143 -1.98 -13.49 -1.14
C ARG A 143 -2.88 -14.60 -1.68
N MET A 144 -2.65 -15.06 -2.91
CA MET A 144 -3.37 -16.19 -3.47
C MET A 144 -3.17 -17.45 -2.60
N ALA A 145 -1.95 -17.75 -2.20
CA ALA A 145 -1.66 -18.85 -1.28
C ALA A 145 -2.36 -18.67 0.07
N SER A 146 -2.36 -17.47 0.64
CA SER A 146 -3.06 -17.15 1.89
C SER A 146 -4.57 -17.42 1.79
N LEU A 147 -5.21 -17.05 0.68
CA LEU A 147 -6.64 -17.28 0.44
C LEU A 147 -6.96 -18.78 0.30
N LEU A 148 -6.05 -19.57 -0.25
CA LEU A 148 -6.25 -21.00 -0.49
C LEU A 148 -5.98 -21.87 0.75
N TYR A 149 -5.00 -21.51 1.57
CA TYR A 149 -4.48 -22.40 2.62
C TYR A 149 -4.66 -21.89 4.05
N LYS A 150 -5.00 -20.61 4.26
CA LYS A 150 -5.18 -20.03 5.60
C LYS A 150 -6.65 -19.86 5.94
N ASP A 151 -6.99 -20.06 7.21
CA ASP A 151 -8.30 -19.71 7.73
C ASP A 151 -8.47 -18.19 7.89
N ALA A 152 -9.68 -17.73 8.20
CA ALA A 152 -10.00 -16.33 8.34
C ALA A 152 -9.18 -15.64 9.46
N LYS A 153 -8.89 -16.36 10.56
CA LYS A 153 -8.11 -15.83 11.70
C LYS A 153 -6.67 -15.56 11.28
N ALA A 154 -6.05 -16.51 10.60
CA ALA A 154 -4.69 -16.36 10.10
C ALA A 154 -4.57 -15.25 9.05
N ARG A 155 -5.55 -15.11 8.13
CA ARG A 155 -5.56 -14.04 7.13
C ARG A 155 -5.72 -12.64 7.76
N ILE A 156 -6.57 -12.50 8.77
CA ILE A 156 -6.72 -11.22 9.50
C ILE A 156 -5.47 -10.91 10.30
N ALA A 157 -4.86 -11.90 10.96
CA ALA A 157 -3.58 -11.72 11.65
C ALA A 157 -2.46 -11.35 10.68
N GLU A 158 -2.39 -11.98 9.51
CA GLU A 158 -1.41 -11.65 8.47
C GLU A 158 -1.59 -10.20 7.98
N TYR A 159 -2.82 -9.75 7.73
CA TYR A 159 -3.09 -8.35 7.40
C TYR A 159 -2.53 -7.39 8.46
N ILE A 160 -2.85 -7.60 9.74
CA ILE A 160 -2.39 -6.75 10.84
C ILE A 160 -0.85 -6.76 10.92
N TYR A 161 -0.25 -7.94 10.80
CA TYR A 161 1.20 -8.10 10.84
C TYR A 161 1.90 -7.39 9.69
N ASP A 162 1.39 -7.50 8.46
CA ASP A 162 1.96 -6.82 7.30
C ASP A 162 1.81 -5.30 7.38
N GLN A 163 0.68 -4.79 7.88
CA GLN A 163 0.52 -3.36 8.16
C GLN A 163 1.48 -2.88 9.27
N SER A 164 1.74 -3.71 10.28
CA SER A 164 2.69 -3.35 11.34
C SER A 164 4.12 -3.19 10.85
N LYS A 165 4.52 -3.92 9.81
CA LYS A 165 5.85 -3.76 9.19
C LYS A 165 5.99 -2.47 8.38
N LYS A 166 4.89 -1.96 7.83
CA LYS A 166 4.89 -0.80 6.95
C LYS A 166 4.77 0.53 7.71
N SER A 167 3.93 0.57 8.74
CA SER A 167 3.60 1.81 9.43
C SER A 167 3.23 1.56 10.89
N SER A 168 4.23 1.30 11.74
CA SER A 168 4.04 1.12 13.17
C SER A 168 4.99 1.98 14.00
N ARG A 169 4.66 2.12 15.28
CA ARG A 169 5.51 2.74 16.30
C ARG A 169 5.57 1.83 17.51
N GLU A 170 6.75 1.67 18.08
CA GLU A 170 6.88 1.06 19.39
C GLU A 170 6.31 2.00 20.45
N THR A 171 5.47 1.47 21.32
CA THR A 171 4.86 2.15 22.46
C THR A 171 5.10 1.33 23.73
N ARG A 172 4.74 1.87 24.91
CA ARG A 172 4.83 1.13 26.16
C ARG A 172 3.93 -0.12 26.19
N ASP A 173 2.85 -0.10 25.43
CA ASP A 173 1.85 -1.16 25.39
C ASP A 173 2.08 -2.17 24.25
N GLY A 174 3.17 -2.01 23.48
CA GLY A 174 3.51 -2.88 22.36
C GLY A 174 3.71 -2.12 21.04
N ILE A 175 3.48 -2.80 19.92
CA ILE A 175 3.65 -2.23 18.58
C ILE A 175 2.30 -1.70 18.09
N THR A 176 2.18 -0.37 18.03
CA THR A 176 0.96 0.31 17.59
C THR A 176 1.06 0.70 16.12
N LEU A 177 0.08 0.28 15.32
CA LEU A 177 -0.10 0.66 13.92
C LEU A 177 -1.38 1.49 13.75
N ARG A 178 -1.37 2.34 12.73
CA ARG A 178 -2.58 3.08 12.36
C ARG A 178 -3.51 2.15 11.58
N ASN A 179 -4.77 2.09 12.01
CA ASN A 179 -5.80 1.36 11.28
C ASN A 179 -6.50 2.33 10.30
N TYR A 180 -6.37 2.05 9.02
CA TYR A 180 -6.98 2.83 7.95
C TYR A 180 -8.34 2.27 7.51
N LEU A 181 -8.59 0.99 7.78
CA LEU A 181 -9.73 0.25 7.24
C LEU A 181 -10.82 0.04 8.31
N THR A 182 -12.04 0.12 7.88
CA THR A 182 -13.21 -0.37 8.64
C THR A 182 -13.22 -1.90 8.69
N HIS A 183 -14.00 -2.50 9.58
CA HIS A 183 -14.16 -3.97 9.63
C HIS A 183 -14.69 -4.54 8.30
N GLN A 184 -15.53 -3.79 7.57
CA GLN A 184 -15.97 -4.19 6.23
C GLN A 184 -14.81 -4.21 5.25
N GLU A 185 -13.99 -3.18 5.25
CA GLU A 185 -12.83 -3.11 4.35
C GLU A 185 -11.75 -4.14 4.72
N ILE A 186 -11.54 -4.44 6.01
CA ILE A 186 -10.68 -5.56 6.42
C ILE A 186 -11.26 -6.89 5.89
N ALA A 187 -12.57 -7.06 5.93
CA ALA A 187 -13.23 -8.23 5.36
C ALA A 187 -13.01 -8.32 3.84
N ASN A 188 -13.19 -7.21 3.11
CA ASN A 188 -12.94 -7.11 1.67
C ASN A 188 -11.46 -7.34 1.31
N TYR A 189 -10.54 -6.93 2.21
CA TYR A 189 -9.11 -7.22 2.05
C TYR A 189 -8.79 -8.69 2.32
N THR A 190 -9.36 -9.32 3.33
CA THR A 190 -8.99 -10.67 3.79
C THR A 190 -9.86 -11.78 3.20
N GLY A 191 -10.84 -11.46 2.35
CA GLY A 191 -11.76 -12.43 1.75
C GLY A 191 -12.63 -13.13 2.79
N THR A 192 -13.24 -12.35 3.71
CA THR A 192 -14.11 -12.88 4.76
C THR A 192 -15.33 -11.96 4.99
N SER A 193 -16.15 -12.21 6.00
CA SER A 193 -17.29 -11.36 6.33
C SER A 193 -16.93 -10.30 7.39
N ARG A 194 -17.65 -9.16 7.39
CA ARG A 194 -17.54 -8.13 8.43
C ARG A 194 -17.75 -8.71 9.83
N GLN A 195 -18.72 -9.64 9.97
CA GLN A 195 -19.02 -10.28 11.25
C GLN A 195 -17.84 -11.14 11.72
N THR A 196 -17.24 -11.91 10.81
CA THR A 196 -16.04 -12.72 11.09
C THR A 196 -14.87 -11.85 11.55
N VAL A 197 -14.61 -10.71 10.88
CA VAL A 197 -13.59 -9.75 11.31
C VAL A 197 -13.86 -9.26 12.73
N THR A 198 -15.10 -8.83 13.01
CA THR A 198 -15.47 -8.31 14.34
C THR A 198 -15.26 -9.38 15.43
N THR A 199 -15.70 -10.62 15.17
CA THR A 199 -15.53 -11.74 16.10
C THR A 199 -14.05 -12.04 16.37
N ILE A 200 -13.24 -12.15 15.30
CA ILE A 200 -11.82 -12.50 15.42
C ILE A 200 -11.03 -11.37 16.12
N LEU A 201 -11.27 -10.11 15.81
CA LEU A 201 -10.61 -9.01 16.51
C LEU A 201 -10.94 -8.99 18.02
N ASN A 202 -12.19 -9.25 18.40
CA ASN A 202 -12.58 -9.36 19.80
C ASN A 202 -11.90 -10.57 20.47
N GLN A 203 -11.86 -11.74 19.83
CA GLN A 203 -11.15 -12.92 20.35
C GLN A 203 -9.65 -12.63 20.58
N LEU A 204 -9.00 -11.97 19.63
CA LEU A 204 -7.59 -11.60 19.76
C LEU A 204 -7.36 -10.62 20.91
N ARG A 205 -8.31 -9.72 21.16
CA ARG A 205 -8.30 -8.78 22.30
C ARG A 205 -8.50 -9.52 23.63
N GLU A 206 -9.46 -10.43 23.72
CA GLU A 206 -9.70 -11.28 24.89
C GLU A 206 -8.50 -12.17 25.23
N GLN A 207 -7.74 -12.61 24.22
CA GLN A 207 -6.50 -13.34 24.37
C GLN A 207 -5.30 -12.43 24.69
N GLU A 208 -5.52 -11.14 24.90
CA GLU A 208 -4.50 -10.11 25.18
C GLU A 208 -3.38 -10.02 24.13
N LEU A 209 -3.62 -10.50 22.91
CA LEU A 209 -2.67 -10.43 21.81
C LEU A 209 -2.68 -9.05 21.13
N ILE A 210 -3.86 -8.42 21.06
CA ILE A 210 -4.02 -7.06 20.53
C ILE A 210 -4.92 -6.23 21.41
N ASP A 211 -4.85 -4.91 21.24
CA ASP A 211 -5.91 -3.97 21.56
C ASP A 211 -6.23 -3.13 20.33
N PHE A 212 -7.44 -2.61 20.20
CA PHE A 212 -7.82 -1.82 19.05
C PHE A 212 -8.94 -0.82 19.31
N ASP A 213 -8.87 0.29 18.60
CA ASP A 213 -9.93 1.27 18.45
C ASP A 213 -10.20 1.52 16.94
N ARG A 214 -11.02 2.54 16.63
CA ARG A 214 -11.36 2.90 15.25
C ARG A 214 -10.15 3.34 14.41
N LYS A 215 -9.05 3.78 15.02
CA LYS A 215 -7.90 4.40 14.35
C LYS A 215 -6.59 3.65 14.56
N ARG A 216 -6.53 2.73 15.51
CA ARG A 216 -5.29 2.06 15.92
C ARG A 216 -5.53 0.60 16.22
N ILE A 217 -4.50 -0.19 15.97
CA ILE A 217 -4.38 -1.56 16.45
C ILE A 217 -3.03 -1.64 17.15
N THR A 218 -2.98 -2.16 18.39
CA THR A 218 -1.76 -2.36 19.15
C THR A 218 -1.53 -3.85 19.32
N ILE A 219 -0.42 -4.37 18.83
CA ILE A 219 0.02 -5.75 19.05
C ILE A 219 0.79 -5.77 20.37
N LYS A 220 0.25 -6.42 21.40
CA LYS A 220 0.83 -6.47 22.75
C LYS A 220 2.04 -7.43 22.82
N ASP A 221 1.93 -8.59 22.18
CA ASP A 221 3.01 -9.58 22.08
C ASP A 221 3.25 -9.97 20.62
N MET A 222 4.27 -9.39 20.02
CA MET A 222 4.63 -9.65 18.62
C MET A 222 5.09 -11.10 18.40
N SER A 223 5.72 -11.73 19.39
CA SER A 223 6.22 -13.11 19.27
C SER A 223 5.07 -14.12 19.24
N ALA A 224 4.09 -13.92 20.13
CA ALA A 224 2.87 -14.72 20.16
C ALA A 224 2.02 -14.46 18.90
N PHE A 225 1.92 -13.19 18.48
CA PHE A 225 1.15 -12.79 17.30
C PHE A 225 1.70 -13.41 15.99
N LYS A 226 3.02 -13.44 15.82
CA LYS A 226 3.66 -14.10 14.66
C LYS A 226 3.26 -15.56 14.48
N ARG A 227 3.01 -16.31 15.56
CA ARG A 227 2.59 -17.72 15.48
C ARG A 227 1.22 -17.91 14.85
N LEU A 228 0.40 -16.86 14.78
CA LEU A 228 -0.89 -16.89 14.10
C LEU A 228 -0.78 -16.70 12.60
N VAL A 229 0.34 -16.19 12.12
CA VAL A 229 0.55 -15.81 10.71
C VAL A 229 1.23 -16.92 9.90
N VAL A 230 1.90 -17.85 10.61
CA VAL A 230 2.67 -18.95 9.98
C VAL A 230 1.79 -20.10 9.52
#